data_7e0fde0fd68a643df9bb64cd189d1fd8
#
_entry.id   7e0fde0fd68a643df9bb64cd189d1fd8
#
_cell.length_a   1.000
_cell.length_b   1.000
_cell.length_c   1.000
_cell.angle_alpha   90.00
_cell.angle_beta   90.00
_cell.angle_gamma   90.00
#
_symmetry.space_group_name_H-M   'P 1'
#
loop_
_entity.id
_entity.type
_entity.pdbx_description
1 polymer ?
#
loop_
_entity_poly.entity_id
_entity_poly.type
_entity_poly.pdbx_seq_one_letter_code
_entity_poly.pdbx_strand_id
1 'polypeptide(L)'
;MLQPKKVKFSAPEIFLIATLLVLGLLVCFMLPMGGGFDEETHLARIWEMSALVFLPNQGLGQEMPLPTIFREISYRRDVLVRAVEPDFLSEYAQTPIDGLDFTYGRIETRSVYSPPLLLPQAFVMRYLGRYPMARGIEIPALVALYATRLVGLLSYILLAWLAVRMVPFGKWTLAILAVTPTALLQAATIGADAISNGIGLLFIGGALALCRREAIGWKEWGLLVLLYMLLFFAKVNLAPLALLPFLLLSPSQFKTRTQYLLLFPIVAVIFLIETVWWSLIALPAYVAAPDAANAVEQLKLILGNPLSFLQLVVLDFFAVHGVEYFLEWVAIYAFGYWPVPTATYLLFMLGVLLALFVVNDVEKITRKERISLFVVFLLACVMTVTPLYLSFSPVGSEIIRGVQGRYFIPIVPLLFLSISGLTLARGWQISALPIMVCTGVALLLYTGGLVLSYHVPCGSTYYRLDLCYQPVYKNWAPDDRYSSPISQQMTLKQEIVPECNNMTQLRVWVNASGADSSTPVRFTLHDPHLDRTLADESVSAGDLPVGGWYAWNFPPEPASSGRLYMLTVQSENQDASRGVNISYSLRPEYTAGKLFENGEPVSHDIIFQYGCLTGLQKIVRGGS
;
A
#
# COMPACT_ATOMS: atom_id res chain seq x y z
N MET A 1 14.65 12.55 48.17
CA MET A 1 15.11 11.98 46.90
C MET A 1 14.14 10.90 46.48
N LEU A 2 13.29 11.17 45.51
CA LEU A 2 12.39 10.18 44.91
C LEU A 2 13.25 9.26 44.03
N GLN A 3 13.46 8.01 44.42
CA GLN A 3 14.07 7.02 43.54
C GLN A 3 13.21 6.90 42.28
N PRO A 4 13.80 7.02 41.07
CA PRO A 4 13.05 6.83 39.84
C PRO A 4 12.52 5.40 39.85
N LYS A 5 11.17 5.23 39.86
CA LYS A 5 10.55 3.92 39.67
C LYS A 5 11.04 3.37 38.33
N LYS A 6 11.83 2.32 38.38
CA LYS A 6 12.28 1.62 37.15
C LYS A 6 11.05 1.27 36.32
N VAL A 7 10.96 1.83 35.14
CA VAL A 7 9.91 1.51 34.17
C VAL A 7 10.10 0.06 33.75
N LYS A 8 9.26 -0.85 34.24
CA LYS A 8 9.25 -2.25 33.78
C LYS A 8 8.44 -2.33 32.48
N PHE A 9 9.05 -2.90 31.45
CA PHE A 9 8.36 -3.23 30.20
C PHE A 9 7.67 -4.61 30.33
N SER A 10 6.45 -4.70 29.84
CA SER A 10 5.74 -5.97 29.71
C SER A 10 6.18 -6.75 28.46
N ALA A 11 5.95 -8.06 28.43
CA ALA A 11 6.34 -8.89 27.29
C ALA A 11 5.75 -8.42 25.94
N PRO A 12 4.45 -8.01 25.83
CA PRO A 12 3.92 -7.47 24.58
C PRO A 12 4.57 -6.14 24.17
N GLU A 13 4.97 -5.29 25.12
CA GLU A 13 5.70 -4.04 24.82
C GLU A 13 7.10 -4.34 24.24
N ILE A 14 7.83 -5.29 24.86
CA ILE A 14 9.17 -5.69 24.38
C ILE A 14 9.06 -6.31 22.98
N PHE A 15 8.10 -7.22 22.78
CA PHE A 15 7.86 -7.86 21.48
C PHE A 15 7.56 -6.81 20.40
N LEU A 16 6.65 -5.87 20.65
CA LEU A 16 6.30 -4.79 19.73
C LEU A 16 7.53 -3.97 19.33
N ILE A 17 8.25 -3.45 20.32
CA ILE A 17 9.41 -2.57 20.07
C ILE A 17 10.51 -3.33 19.33
N ALA A 18 10.86 -4.53 19.79
CA ALA A 18 11.92 -5.33 19.16
C ALA A 18 11.57 -5.67 17.69
N THR A 19 10.33 -6.09 17.44
CA THR A 19 9.85 -6.43 16.09
C THR A 19 9.89 -5.22 15.16
N LEU A 20 9.32 -4.09 15.60
CA LEU A 20 9.28 -2.87 14.77
C LEU A 20 10.68 -2.29 14.55
N LEU A 21 11.59 -2.36 15.54
CA LEU A 21 12.97 -1.90 15.35
C LEU A 21 13.71 -2.81 14.37
N VAL A 22 13.71 -4.12 14.58
CA VAL A 22 14.52 -5.03 13.76
C VAL A 22 13.96 -5.14 12.35
N LEU A 23 12.68 -5.50 12.22
CA LEU A 23 12.08 -5.74 10.90
C LEU A 23 11.68 -4.42 10.22
N GLY A 24 11.33 -3.38 10.98
CA GLY A 24 11.07 -2.04 10.43
C GLY A 24 12.33 -1.41 9.85
N LEU A 25 13.49 -1.55 10.49
CA LEU A 25 14.77 -1.13 9.92
C LEU A 25 15.08 -1.93 8.65
N LEU A 26 14.87 -3.26 8.67
CA LEU A 26 15.06 -4.09 7.48
C LEU A 26 14.19 -3.59 6.32
N VAL A 27 12.89 -3.38 6.54
CA VAL A 27 11.97 -2.87 5.50
C VAL A 27 12.37 -1.45 5.06
N CYS A 28 12.74 -0.58 6.01
CA CYS A 28 13.15 0.80 5.72
C CYS A 28 14.29 0.86 4.68
N PHE A 29 15.27 -0.04 4.78
CA PHE A 29 16.43 -0.06 3.90
C PHE A 29 16.26 -0.99 2.68
N MET A 30 15.48 -2.06 2.80
CA MET A 30 15.31 -3.04 1.72
C MET A 30 14.19 -2.68 0.75
N LEU A 31 13.18 -1.91 1.19
CA LEU A 31 12.16 -1.44 0.26
C LEU A 31 12.73 -0.28 -0.58
N PRO A 32 12.70 -0.35 -1.90
CA PRO A 32 13.13 0.74 -2.76
C PRO A 32 12.46 2.07 -2.41
N MET A 33 13.12 3.19 -2.64
CA MET A 33 12.51 4.52 -2.50
C MET A 33 11.37 4.67 -3.51
N GLY A 34 10.23 5.21 -3.07
CA GLY A 34 8.99 5.22 -3.86
C GLY A 34 8.20 3.91 -3.81
N GLY A 35 8.73 2.86 -3.15
CA GLY A 35 8.04 1.58 -2.95
C GLY A 35 6.94 1.61 -1.88
N GLY A 36 6.85 2.68 -1.10
CA GLY A 36 5.75 2.91 -0.16
C GLY A 36 4.48 3.41 -0.86
N PHE A 37 3.35 3.32 -0.15
CA PHE A 37 2.08 3.85 -0.65
C PHE A 37 2.12 5.38 -0.73
N ASP A 38 1.91 5.92 -1.93
CA ASP A 38 1.91 7.36 -2.18
C ASP A 38 3.17 8.09 -1.64
N GLU A 39 4.28 7.34 -1.48
CA GLU A 39 5.51 7.83 -0.84
C GLU A 39 6.04 9.09 -1.52
N GLU A 40 5.91 9.15 -2.82
CA GLU A 40 6.24 10.27 -3.69
C GLU A 40 5.42 11.53 -3.34
N THR A 41 4.10 11.38 -3.25
CA THR A 41 3.18 12.46 -2.91
C THR A 41 3.46 13.01 -1.50
N HIS A 42 3.73 12.11 -0.57
CA HIS A 42 4.10 12.48 0.80
C HIS A 42 5.46 13.18 0.86
N LEU A 43 6.45 12.69 0.12
CA LEU A 43 7.78 13.30 0.04
C LEU A 43 7.70 14.74 -0.46
N ALA A 44 6.92 14.99 -1.50
CA ALA A 44 6.72 16.32 -2.03
C ALA A 44 6.08 17.27 -0.99
N ARG A 45 5.06 16.80 -0.26
CA ARG A 45 4.46 17.58 0.81
C ARG A 45 5.41 17.84 1.98
N ILE A 46 6.21 16.85 2.36
CA ILE A 46 7.26 16.97 3.38
C ILE A 46 8.32 17.99 2.95
N TRP A 47 8.72 17.97 1.67
CA TRP A 47 9.66 18.95 1.14
C TRP A 47 9.11 20.38 1.19
N GLU A 48 7.85 20.58 0.83
CA GLU A 48 7.14 21.86 0.97
C GLU A 48 7.13 22.34 2.43
N MET A 49 6.71 21.46 3.35
CA MET A 49 6.66 21.76 4.78
C MET A 49 8.05 22.00 5.39
N SER A 50 9.09 21.42 4.86
CA SER A 50 10.49 21.67 5.30
C SER A 50 10.92 23.12 5.07
N ALA A 51 10.24 23.86 4.19
CA ALA A 51 10.37 25.30 4.00
C ALA A 51 9.52 26.13 4.97
N LEU A 52 8.83 25.49 5.94
CA LEU A 52 7.82 26.08 6.85
C LEU A 52 6.54 26.52 6.12
N VAL A 53 6.26 26.00 4.95
CA VAL A 53 5.04 26.20 4.21
C VAL A 53 4.01 25.15 4.65
N PHE A 54 3.22 25.48 5.65
CA PHE A 54 2.21 24.56 6.21
C PHE A 54 0.90 24.55 5.43
N LEU A 55 0.57 25.67 4.78
CA LEU A 55 -0.57 25.76 3.87
C LEU A 55 -0.10 25.33 2.47
N PRO A 56 -0.82 24.43 1.79
CA PRO A 56 -0.45 24.03 0.44
C PRO A 56 -0.50 25.24 -0.50
N ASN A 57 0.50 25.38 -1.35
CA ASN A 57 0.59 26.49 -2.27
C ASN A 57 -0.43 26.32 -3.39
N GLN A 58 -1.44 27.18 -3.43
CA GLN A 58 -2.52 27.20 -4.43
C GLN A 58 -2.19 28.02 -5.69
N GLY A 59 -1.11 28.84 -5.63
CA GLY A 59 -0.89 29.91 -6.60
C GLY A 59 -0.23 29.52 -7.92
N LEU A 60 0.39 28.34 -8.04
CA LEU A 60 1.18 27.94 -9.19
C LEU A 60 0.56 26.76 -9.97
N GLY A 61 -0.76 26.78 -10.19
CA GLY A 61 -1.40 25.70 -10.93
C GLY A 61 -1.17 24.33 -10.33
N GLN A 62 -0.87 24.28 -9.03
CA GLN A 62 -0.57 23.09 -8.23
C GLN A 62 0.75 22.39 -8.56
N GLU A 63 1.59 23.00 -9.37
CA GLU A 63 2.96 22.54 -9.58
C GLU A 63 3.83 22.89 -8.38
N MET A 64 4.70 21.95 -8.01
CA MET A 64 5.57 22.09 -6.87
C MET A 64 7.01 21.81 -7.26
N PRO A 65 7.96 22.70 -6.88
CA PRO A 65 9.37 22.41 -7.06
C PRO A 65 9.81 21.31 -6.11
N LEU A 66 10.26 20.19 -6.67
CA LEU A 66 10.89 19.09 -5.96
C LEU A 66 12.30 18.91 -6.54
N PRO A 67 13.38 18.79 -5.72
CA PRO A 67 14.70 18.48 -6.26
C PRO A 67 14.65 17.29 -7.21
N THR A 68 15.22 17.44 -8.40
CA THR A 68 15.16 16.43 -9.47
C THR A 68 15.67 15.08 -8.99
N ILE A 69 16.73 15.08 -8.18
CA ILE A 69 17.31 13.87 -7.59
C ILE A 69 16.27 13.05 -6.76
N PHE A 70 15.37 13.70 -6.04
CA PHE A 70 14.33 12.98 -5.29
C PHE A 70 13.35 12.29 -6.22
N ARG A 71 13.03 12.91 -7.34
CA ARG A 71 12.18 12.33 -8.36
C ARG A 71 12.88 11.17 -9.05
N GLU A 72 14.13 11.31 -9.42
CA GLU A 72 14.92 10.24 -10.03
C GLU A 72 15.00 9.01 -9.15
N ILE A 73 15.26 9.17 -7.85
CA ILE A 73 15.35 8.06 -6.90
C ILE A 73 13.98 7.43 -6.63
N SER A 74 12.90 8.22 -6.54
CA SER A 74 11.58 7.74 -6.10
C SER A 74 10.64 7.38 -7.24
N TYR A 75 10.83 7.93 -8.43
CA TYR A 75 9.94 7.78 -9.59
C TYR A 75 10.41 6.77 -10.63
N ARG A 76 11.53 6.12 -10.43
CA ARG A 76 11.86 4.99 -11.26
C ARG A 76 10.79 3.91 -11.10
N ARG A 77 9.80 3.95 -11.97
CA ARG A 77 8.70 2.95 -12.02
C ARG A 77 9.25 1.53 -12.13
N ASP A 78 10.38 1.39 -12.76
CA ASP A 78 11.12 0.14 -12.91
C ASP A 78 11.45 -0.50 -11.55
N VAL A 79 11.77 0.30 -10.54
CA VAL A 79 12.12 -0.16 -9.19
C VAL A 79 10.94 -0.83 -8.46
N LEU A 80 9.70 -0.45 -8.80
CA LEU A 80 8.51 -1.04 -8.19
C LEU A 80 8.14 -2.40 -8.79
N VAL A 81 8.57 -2.66 -10.02
CA VAL A 81 8.17 -3.84 -10.81
C VAL A 81 9.34 -4.73 -11.20
N ARG A 82 10.58 -4.30 -10.96
CA ARG A 82 11.80 -5.06 -11.19
C ARG A 82 12.62 -5.19 -9.93
N ALA A 83 13.48 -6.21 -9.88
CA ALA A 83 14.52 -6.28 -8.86
C ALA A 83 15.45 -5.06 -9.02
N VAL A 84 15.84 -4.47 -7.88
CA VAL A 84 16.79 -3.35 -7.86
C VAL A 84 18.14 -3.84 -8.37
N GLU A 85 18.66 -3.18 -9.38
CA GLU A 85 20.02 -3.47 -9.83
C GLU A 85 21.01 -3.17 -8.71
N PRO A 86 22.03 -4.03 -8.48
CA PRO A 86 22.99 -3.84 -7.39
C PRO A 86 23.68 -2.47 -7.41
N ASP A 87 23.89 -1.91 -8.59
CA ASP A 87 24.59 -0.64 -8.79
C ASP A 87 23.70 0.59 -8.59
N PHE A 88 22.36 0.41 -8.52
CA PHE A 88 21.42 1.52 -8.37
C PHE A 88 21.69 2.37 -7.11
N LEU A 89 21.89 1.72 -5.96
CA LEU A 89 22.20 2.43 -4.73
C LEU A 89 23.58 3.06 -4.75
N SER A 90 24.56 2.46 -5.44
CA SER A 90 25.91 3.03 -5.57
C SER A 90 25.93 4.27 -6.44
N GLU A 91 25.13 4.33 -7.49
CA GLU A 91 24.99 5.49 -8.38
C GLU A 91 24.52 6.73 -7.60
N TYR A 92 23.52 6.57 -6.71
CA TYR A 92 22.94 7.68 -5.95
C TYR A 92 23.51 7.86 -4.53
N ALA A 93 24.40 6.95 -4.08
CA ALA A 93 24.93 6.97 -2.72
C ALA A 93 25.68 8.26 -2.35
N GLN A 94 26.33 8.90 -3.32
CA GLN A 94 27.11 10.11 -3.14
C GLN A 94 26.46 11.35 -3.76
N THR A 95 25.32 11.21 -4.45
CA THR A 95 24.68 12.31 -5.17
C THR A 95 24.02 13.28 -4.18
N PRO A 96 24.49 14.53 -4.09
CA PRO A 96 23.92 15.52 -3.18
C PRO A 96 22.59 16.04 -3.70
N ILE A 97 21.85 16.73 -2.82
CA ILE A 97 20.65 17.48 -3.20
C ILE A 97 21.10 18.75 -3.89
N ASP A 98 20.87 18.87 -5.20
CA ASP A 98 21.15 20.09 -5.95
C ASP A 98 20.08 21.15 -5.68
N GLY A 99 20.51 22.33 -5.26
CA GLY A 99 19.65 23.50 -5.03
C GLY A 99 19.29 24.28 -6.29
N LEU A 100 19.82 23.91 -7.44
CA LEU A 100 19.59 24.58 -8.73
C LEU A 100 18.73 23.71 -9.68
N ASP A 101 18.69 22.41 -9.45
CA ASP A 101 17.95 21.46 -10.30
C ASP A 101 16.64 21.01 -9.63
N PHE A 102 15.53 21.55 -10.14
CA PHE A 102 14.18 21.25 -9.66
C PHE A 102 13.29 20.80 -10.80
N THR A 103 12.56 19.71 -10.55
CA THR A 103 11.46 19.28 -11.39
C THR A 103 10.15 19.85 -10.86
N TYR A 104 9.34 20.39 -11.76
CA TYR A 104 8.01 20.85 -11.45
C TYR A 104 6.99 19.80 -11.88
N GLY A 105 6.05 19.49 -11.03
CA GLY A 105 5.01 18.52 -11.34
C GLY A 105 3.75 18.72 -10.50
N ARG A 106 2.61 18.34 -11.07
CA ARG A 106 1.37 18.25 -10.32
C ARG A 106 1.48 17.06 -9.39
N ILE A 107 1.30 17.31 -8.10
CA ILE A 107 1.22 16.27 -7.10
C ILE A 107 -0.19 16.30 -6.56
N GLU A 108 -1.01 15.43 -7.13
CA GLU A 108 -2.38 15.23 -6.75
C GLU A 108 -2.42 14.76 -5.30
N THR A 109 -3.48 15.08 -4.58
CA THR A 109 -3.73 14.62 -3.19
C THR A 109 -2.76 15.08 -2.08
N ARG A 110 -1.66 15.80 -2.38
CA ARG A 110 -0.68 16.23 -1.36
C ARG A 110 -1.25 17.05 -0.20
N SER A 111 -2.31 17.80 -0.47
CA SER A 111 -2.96 18.70 0.49
C SER A 111 -3.96 18.01 1.42
N VAL A 112 -4.30 16.75 1.15
CA VAL A 112 -5.35 16.00 1.87
C VAL A 112 -4.98 15.74 3.33
N TYR A 113 -3.68 15.65 3.64
CA TYR A 113 -3.23 15.32 4.97
C TYR A 113 -2.91 16.55 5.81
N SER A 114 -3.40 16.56 7.03
CA SER A 114 -3.10 17.63 8.00
C SER A 114 -1.61 17.69 8.31
N PRO A 115 -1.03 18.90 8.42
CA PRO A 115 0.41 19.08 8.66
C PRO A 115 0.99 18.27 9.84
N PRO A 116 0.32 18.14 11.01
CA PRO A 116 0.86 17.39 12.14
C PRO A 116 1.30 15.97 11.84
N LEU A 117 0.66 15.30 10.86
CA LEU A 117 1.01 13.94 10.46
C LEU A 117 2.38 13.81 9.78
N LEU A 118 2.88 14.89 9.22
CA LEU A 118 4.14 14.92 8.46
C LEU A 118 5.23 15.74 9.15
N LEU A 119 4.91 16.44 10.26
CA LEU A 119 5.85 17.33 10.96
C LEU A 119 7.16 16.67 11.35
N PRO A 120 7.23 15.48 11.97
CA PRO A 120 8.50 14.86 12.32
C PRO A 120 9.39 14.62 11.11
N GLN A 121 8.81 14.17 10.02
CA GLN A 121 9.49 13.91 8.76
C GLN A 121 9.93 15.22 8.08
N ALA A 122 9.07 16.24 8.06
CA ALA A 122 9.41 17.56 7.53
C ALA A 122 10.54 18.25 8.32
N PHE A 123 10.58 18.04 9.62
CA PHE A 123 11.66 18.55 10.48
C PHE A 123 13.01 17.91 10.09
N VAL A 124 13.06 16.58 9.95
CA VAL A 124 14.27 15.89 9.49
C VAL A 124 14.68 16.35 8.09
N MET A 125 13.75 16.43 7.16
CA MET A 125 14.01 16.92 5.80
C MET A 125 14.52 18.37 5.78
N ARG A 126 14.06 19.22 6.71
CA ARG A 126 14.59 20.57 6.86
C ARG A 126 16.07 20.57 7.24
N TYR A 127 16.46 19.75 8.23
CA TYR A 127 17.82 19.78 8.78
C TYR A 127 18.83 18.95 7.99
N LEU A 128 18.42 17.88 7.32
CA LEU A 128 19.30 17.03 6.53
C LEU A 128 19.18 17.26 5.02
N GLY A 129 18.11 17.92 4.56
CA GLY A 129 17.91 18.23 3.14
C GLY A 129 18.04 19.73 2.86
N ARG A 130 17.01 20.50 3.20
CA ARG A 130 16.88 21.90 2.77
C ARG A 130 17.94 22.84 3.36
N TYR A 131 18.24 22.73 4.65
CA TYR A 131 19.19 23.63 5.31
C TYR A 131 20.63 23.43 4.86
N PRO A 132 21.15 22.20 4.72
CA PRO A 132 22.47 21.97 4.12
C PRO A 132 22.54 22.45 2.67
N MET A 133 21.57 22.08 1.84
CA MET A 133 21.47 22.53 0.45
C MET A 133 21.56 24.06 0.33
N ALA A 134 20.81 24.81 1.14
CA ALA A 134 20.79 26.27 1.13
C ALA A 134 22.14 26.91 1.57
N ARG A 135 23.02 26.15 2.21
CA ARG A 135 24.36 26.58 2.64
C ARG A 135 25.50 26.01 1.80
N GLY A 136 25.19 25.31 0.73
CA GLY A 136 26.19 24.64 -0.10
C GLY A 136 26.91 23.49 0.62
N ILE A 137 26.27 22.90 1.65
CA ILE A 137 26.78 21.70 2.35
C ILE A 137 26.22 20.49 1.59
N GLU A 138 27.10 19.69 1.04
CA GLU A 138 26.74 18.49 0.29
C GLU A 138 26.38 17.35 1.26
N ILE A 139 25.10 17.00 1.31
CA ILE A 139 24.60 15.79 1.97
C ILE A 139 23.97 14.92 0.91
N PRO A 140 24.33 13.63 0.82
CA PRO A 140 23.71 12.73 -0.15
C PRO A 140 22.19 12.68 0.02
N ALA A 141 21.45 12.73 -1.08
CA ALA A 141 19.98 12.73 -1.07
C ALA A 141 19.39 11.51 -0.34
N LEU A 142 20.03 10.34 -0.51
CA LEU A 142 19.64 9.11 0.18
C LEU A 142 19.70 9.23 1.70
N VAL A 143 20.65 9.97 2.26
CA VAL A 143 20.74 10.19 3.73
C VAL A 143 19.50 10.92 4.24
N ALA A 144 19.07 11.98 3.55
CA ALA A 144 17.87 12.73 3.93
C ALA A 144 16.60 11.88 3.80
N LEU A 145 16.50 11.06 2.72
CA LEU A 145 15.36 10.19 2.48
C LEU A 145 15.26 9.07 3.52
N TYR A 146 16.35 8.34 3.77
CA TYR A 146 16.35 7.28 4.80
C TYR A 146 16.13 7.82 6.21
N ALA A 147 16.72 8.97 6.55
CA ALA A 147 16.46 9.61 7.84
C ALA A 147 14.97 10.01 7.99
N THR A 148 14.34 10.43 6.90
CA THR A 148 12.90 10.75 6.87
C THR A 148 12.04 9.49 7.08
N ARG A 149 12.40 8.34 6.49
CA ARG A 149 11.76 7.03 6.78
C ARG A 149 11.95 6.63 8.24
N LEU A 150 13.18 6.73 8.76
CA LEU A 150 13.52 6.36 10.12
C LEU A 150 12.72 7.15 11.16
N VAL A 151 12.54 8.46 11.00
CA VAL A 151 11.76 9.24 11.95
C VAL A 151 10.27 8.89 11.88
N GLY A 152 9.75 8.53 10.72
CA GLY A 152 8.40 7.95 10.57
C GLY A 152 8.24 6.67 11.38
N LEU A 153 9.17 5.72 11.20
CA LEU A 153 9.21 4.45 11.93
C LEU A 153 9.30 4.67 13.46
N LEU A 154 10.20 5.52 13.91
CA LEU A 154 10.38 5.82 15.35
C LEU A 154 9.13 6.48 15.95
N SER A 155 8.47 7.37 15.20
CA SER A 155 7.20 7.98 15.60
C SER A 155 6.11 6.93 15.76
N TYR A 156 5.99 6.00 14.82
CA TYR A 156 5.04 4.88 14.91
C TYR A 156 5.33 3.99 16.12
N ILE A 157 6.59 3.59 16.32
CA ILE A 157 7.01 2.77 17.48
C ILE A 157 6.60 3.43 18.79
N LEU A 158 6.87 4.73 18.94
CA LEU A 158 6.51 5.47 20.13
C LEU A 158 5.00 5.47 20.39
N LEU A 159 4.20 5.80 19.38
CA LEU A 159 2.74 5.87 19.49
C LEU A 159 2.12 4.51 19.77
N ALA A 160 2.54 3.47 19.04
CA ALA A 160 2.06 2.10 19.22
C ALA A 160 2.47 1.52 20.57
N TRP A 161 3.71 1.78 21.03
CA TRP A 161 4.15 1.39 22.37
C TRP A 161 3.32 2.05 23.46
N LEU A 162 3.09 3.37 23.36
CA LEU A 162 2.23 4.08 24.32
C LEU A 162 0.81 3.48 24.33
N ALA A 163 0.26 3.12 23.17
CA ALA A 163 -1.04 2.48 23.06
C ALA A 163 -1.08 1.14 23.83
N VAL A 164 -0.11 0.24 23.57
CA VAL A 164 -0.01 -1.07 24.24
C VAL A 164 0.25 -0.90 25.74
N ARG A 165 1.02 0.11 26.14
CA ARG A 165 1.27 0.41 27.54
C ARG A 165 0.02 0.86 28.26
N MET A 166 -0.80 1.70 27.62
CA MET A 166 -2.00 2.30 28.21
C MET A 166 -3.21 1.36 28.22
N VAL A 167 -3.36 0.51 27.21
CA VAL A 167 -4.54 -0.37 27.10
C VAL A 167 -4.67 -1.27 28.35
N PRO A 168 -5.84 -1.31 29.02
CA PRO A 168 -6.01 -2.06 30.27
C PRO A 168 -6.18 -3.58 30.06
N PHE A 169 -6.59 -4.00 28.88
CA PHE A 169 -6.80 -5.41 28.48
C PHE A 169 -6.41 -5.63 27.03
N GLY A 170 -6.22 -6.87 26.61
CA GLY A 170 -5.89 -7.22 25.23
C GLY A 170 -4.53 -6.68 24.77
N LYS A 171 -3.53 -6.57 25.66
CA LYS A 171 -2.20 -6.05 25.31
C LYS A 171 -1.52 -6.84 24.21
N TRP A 172 -1.60 -8.17 24.24
CA TRP A 172 -1.07 -9.00 23.16
C TRP A 172 -1.83 -8.79 21.86
N THR A 173 -3.17 -8.73 21.91
CA THR A 173 -4.01 -8.46 20.75
C THR A 173 -3.60 -7.14 20.09
N LEU A 174 -3.49 -6.07 20.88
CA LEU A 174 -3.11 -4.76 20.35
C LEU A 174 -1.67 -4.74 19.82
N ALA A 175 -0.73 -5.40 20.51
CA ALA A 175 0.66 -5.48 20.09
C ALA A 175 0.83 -6.22 18.75
N ILE A 176 0.14 -7.37 18.57
CA ILE A 176 0.17 -8.12 17.31
C ILE A 176 -0.47 -7.31 16.17
N LEU A 177 -1.61 -6.69 16.41
CA LEU A 177 -2.28 -5.87 15.39
C LEU A 177 -1.45 -4.64 15.00
N ALA A 178 -0.67 -4.08 15.92
CA ALA A 178 0.24 -2.97 15.64
C ALA A 178 1.48 -3.39 14.80
N VAL A 179 1.79 -4.68 14.71
CA VAL A 179 2.87 -5.22 13.88
C VAL A 179 2.37 -5.96 12.65
N THR A 180 1.11 -5.70 12.19
CA THR A 180 0.66 -6.26 10.89
C THR A 180 1.71 -5.97 9.82
N PRO A 181 2.00 -6.93 8.92
CA PRO A 181 2.97 -6.71 7.84
C PRO A 181 2.74 -5.41 7.06
N THR A 182 1.47 -5.07 6.76
CA THR A 182 1.13 -3.81 6.10
C THR A 182 1.40 -2.58 6.98
N ALA A 183 1.13 -2.65 8.31
CA ALA A 183 1.47 -1.57 9.23
C ALA A 183 2.98 -1.37 9.34
N LEU A 184 3.75 -2.47 9.35
CA LEU A 184 5.21 -2.45 9.33
C LEU A 184 5.74 -1.75 8.07
N LEU A 185 5.18 -2.06 6.89
CA LEU A 185 5.53 -1.41 5.63
C LEU A 185 5.26 0.09 5.69
N GLN A 186 4.06 0.49 6.11
CA GLN A 186 3.68 1.90 6.21
C GLN A 186 4.51 2.67 7.23
N ALA A 187 4.89 2.03 8.34
CA ALA A 187 5.74 2.65 9.34
C ALA A 187 7.17 2.90 8.83
N ALA A 188 7.67 2.04 7.94
CA ALA A 188 9.03 2.06 7.40
C ALA A 188 9.17 2.89 6.11
N THR A 189 8.12 3.58 5.66
CA THR A 189 8.10 4.40 4.44
C THR A 189 7.79 5.87 4.74
N ILE A 190 8.05 6.75 3.79
CA ILE A 190 7.71 8.17 3.90
C ILE A 190 6.20 8.33 3.71
N GLY A 191 5.50 8.83 4.75
CA GLY A 191 4.06 9.01 4.62
C GLY A 191 3.36 9.43 5.91
N ALA A 192 2.10 9.83 5.76
CA ALA A 192 1.22 10.19 6.86
C ALA A 192 0.68 8.96 7.62
N ASP A 193 0.71 7.79 6.99
CA ASP A 193 0.07 6.57 7.49
C ASP A 193 0.68 6.08 8.80
N ALA A 194 2.01 6.13 8.93
CA ALA A 194 2.71 5.75 10.15
C ALA A 194 2.15 6.47 11.39
N ILE A 195 2.10 7.79 11.33
CA ILE A 195 1.65 8.62 12.45
C ILE A 195 0.12 8.50 12.63
N SER A 196 -0.66 8.51 11.55
CA SER A 196 -2.11 8.36 11.62
C SER A 196 -2.53 7.03 12.26
N ASN A 197 -1.92 5.91 11.83
CA ASN A 197 -2.17 4.60 12.42
C ASN A 197 -1.76 4.57 13.90
N GLY A 198 -0.59 5.10 14.23
CA GLY A 198 -0.11 5.22 15.61
C GLY A 198 -1.05 6.03 16.50
N ILE A 199 -1.59 7.15 15.99
CA ILE A 199 -2.58 7.98 16.70
C ILE A 199 -3.88 7.19 16.94
N GLY A 200 -4.39 6.46 15.95
CA GLY A 200 -5.58 5.62 16.10
C GLY A 200 -5.40 4.58 17.21
N LEU A 201 -4.27 3.87 17.22
CA LEU A 201 -3.93 2.91 18.28
C LEU A 201 -3.83 3.60 19.66
N LEU A 202 -3.14 4.75 19.72
CA LEU A 202 -2.95 5.50 20.97
C LEU A 202 -4.28 6.02 21.51
N PHE A 203 -5.17 6.51 20.63
CA PHE A 203 -6.50 6.96 21.03
C PHE A 203 -7.32 5.82 21.65
N ILE A 204 -7.33 4.64 21.03
CA ILE A 204 -8.03 3.45 21.55
C ILE A 204 -7.46 3.08 22.92
N GLY A 205 -6.14 2.91 23.05
CA GLY A 205 -5.49 2.55 24.30
C GLY A 205 -5.71 3.60 25.40
N GLY A 206 -5.59 4.88 25.06
CA GLY A 206 -5.77 6.01 25.96
C GLY A 206 -7.21 6.19 26.43
N ALA A 207 -8.19 6.08 25.53
CA ALA A 207 -9.61 6.16 25.87
C ALA A 207 -10.01 5.03 26.83
N LEU A 208 -9.60 3.79 26.53
CA LEU A 208 -9.88 2.64 27.40
C LEU A 208 -9.20 2.77 28.77
N ALA A 209 -7.96 3.28 28.81
CA ALA A 209 -7.27 3.53 30.08
C ALA A 209 -7.98 4.59 30.94
N LEU A 210 -8.46 5.66 30.32
CA LEU A 210 -9.20 6.72 31.03
C LEU A 210 -10.55 6.23 31.55
N CYS A 211 -11.23 5.36 30.79
CA CYS A 211 -12.52 4.77 31.20
C CYS A 211 -12.41 3.91 32.46
N ARG A 212 -11.21 3.39 32.77
CA ARG A 212 -10.94 2.57 33.97
C ARG A 212 -10.48 3.41 35.17
N ARG A 213 -10.37 4.73 35.04
CA ARG A 213 -10.05 5.61 36.16
C ARG A 213 -11.27 5.84 37.03
N GLU A 214 -11.10 5.73 38.36
CA GLU A 214 -12.15 6.06 39.31
C GLU A 214 -12.54 7.53 39.26
N ALA A 215 -11.55 8.42 39.02
CA ALA A 215 -11.77 9.84 38.95
C ALA A 215 -10.89 10.48 37.85
N ILE A 216 -11.51 11.34 37.04
CA ILE A 216 -10.86 12.16 36.02
C ILE A 216 -10.62 13.55 36.58
N GLY A 217 -9.33 13.84 36.88
CA GLY A 217 -8.87 15.16 37.27
C GLY A 217 -8.44 15.99 36.05
N TRP A 218 -7.87 17.18 36.29
CA TRP A 218 -7.43 18.06 35.20
C TRP A 218 -6.28 17.47 34.36
N LYS A 219 -5.46 16.58 34.93
CA LYS A 219 -4.37 15.90 34.18
C LYS A 219 -4.94 14.88 33.18
N GLU A 220 -5.84 14.02 33.63
CA GLU A 220 -6.52 13.03 32.80
C GLU A 220 -7.41 13.71 31.76
N TRP A 221 -8.06 14.81 32.16
CA TRP A 221 -8.86 15.63 31.25
C TRP A 221 -7.99 16.28 30.15
N GLY A 222 -6.85 16.86 30.53
CA GLY A 222 -5.89 17.39 29.55
C GLY A 222 -5.35 16.33 28.59
N LEU A 223 -5.09 15.11 29.10
CA LEU A 223 -4.72 13.98 28.26
C LEU A 223 -5.83 13.61 27.27
N LEU A 224 -7.08 13.59 27.72
CA LEU A 224 -8.23 13.30 26.86
C LEU A 224 -8.38 14.34 25.75
N VAL A 225 -8.23 15.63 26.08
CA VAL A 225 -8.25 16.72 25.08
C VAL A 225 -7.11 16.57 24.08
N LEU A 226 -5.90 16.27 24.55
CA LEU A 226 -4.76 16.01 23.68
C LEU A 226 -5.01 14.83 22.72
N LEU A 227 -5.61 13.75 23.21
CA LEU A 227 -5.98 12.62 22.38
C LEU A 227 -6.98 13.01 21.30
N TYR A 228 -7.99 13.83 21.61
CA TYR A 228 -8.91 14.37 20.62
C TYR A 228 -8.22 15.27 19.60
N MET A 229 -7.32 16.15 20.03
CA MET A 229 -6.55 16.99 19.11
C MET A 229 -5.75 16.12 18.11
N LEU A 230 -5.04 15.12 18.62
CA LEU A 230 -4.29 14.20 17.76
C LEU A 230 -5.21 13.44 16.80
N LEU A 231 -6.36 12.94 17.28
CA LEU A 231 -7.30 12.17 16.49
C LEU A 231 -7.87 12.97 15.32
N PHE A 232 -8.30 14.21 15.56
CA PHE A 232 -8.90 15.04 14.51
C PHE A 232 -7.87 15.55 13.50
N PHE A 233 -6.60 15.64 13.88
CA PHE A 233 -5.52 15.87 12.91
C PHE A 233 -5.09 14.62 12.15
N ALA A 234 -5.60 13.43 12.52
CA ALA A 234 -5.38 12.20 11.79
C ALA A 234 -6.29 12.11 10.54
N LYS A 235 -6.39 10.93 9.95
CA LYS A 235 -7.27 10.72 8.79
C LYS A 235 -8.75 10.76 9.21
N VAL A 236 -9.60 11.31 8.36
CA VAL A 236 -11.05 11.48 8.60
C VAL A 236 -11.79 10.18 8.92
N ASN A 237 -11.32 9.04 8.41
CA ASN A 237 -11.91 7.73 8.71
C ASN A 237 -11.79 7.33 10.20
N LEU A 238 -10.91 8.00 10.97
CA LEU A 238 -10.76 7.78 12.40
C LEU A 238 -11.75 8.60 13.26
N ALA A 239 -12.48 9.55 12.67
CA ALA A 239 -13.42 10.39 13.39
C ALA A 239 -14.43 9.62 14.28
N PRO A 240 -14.97 8.44 13.90
CA PRO A 240 -15.85 7.66 14.77
C PRO A 240 -15.23 7.21 16.09
N LEU A 241 -13.89 7.10 16.19
CA LEU A 241 -13.21 6.79 17.45
C LEU A 241 -13.50 7.84 18.52
N ALA A 242 -13.77 9.08 18.13
CA ALA A 242 -14.16 10.16 19.03
C ALA A 242 -15.38 9.83 19.90
N LEU A 243 -16.22 8.89 19.46
CA LEU A 243 -17.38 8.43 20.23
C LEU A 243 -17.01 7.55 21.43
N LEU A 244 -15.85 6.90 21.44
CA LEU A 244 -15.47 5.97 22.51
C LEU A 244 -15.53 6.61 23.91
N PRO A 245 -14.88 7.77 24.20
CA PRO A 245 -14.99 8.37 25.52
C PRO A 245 -16.43 8.74 25.88
N PHE A 246 -17.26 9.22 24.94
CA PHE A 246 -18.66 9.55 25.22
C PHE A 246 -19.51 8.32 25.54
N LEU A 247 -19.23 7.20 24.90
CA LEU A 247 -19.92 5.94 25.16
C LEU A 247 -19.48 5.28 26.47
N LEU A 248 -18.21 5.44 26.86
CA LEU A 248 -17.59 4.68 27.93
C LEU A 248 -17.51 5.47 29.24
N LEU A 249 -17.20 6.77 29.21
CA LEU A 249 -17.07 7.60 30.40
C LEU A 249 -18.45 7.91 31.01
N SER A 250 -18.49 7.93 32.35
CA SER A 250 -19.65 8.41 33.10
C SER A 250 -19.41 9.84 33.59
N PRO A 251 -20.43 10.72 33.58
CA PRO A 251 -20.32 12.05 34.19
C PRO A 251 -19.85 12.03 35.63
N SER A 252 -20.16 10.96 36.39
CA SER A 252 -19.75 10.79 37.79
C SER A 252 -18.25 10.54 37.99
N GLN A 253 -17.53 10.15 36.94
CA GLN A 253 -16.09 9.97 37.00
C GLN A 253 -15.33 11.31 36.98
N PHE A 254 -15.96 12.39 36.51
CA PHE A 254 -15.31 13.69 36.48
C PHE A 254 -15.34 14.35 37.86
N LYS A 255 -14.18 14.87 38.32
CA LYS A 255 -14.07 15.54 39.63
C LYS A 255 -14.95 16.78 39.75
N THR A 256 -15.20 17.46 38.62
CA THR A 256 -16.09 18.61 38.55
C THR A 256 -17.06 18.49 37.37
N ARG A 257 -18.30 18.96 37.57
CA ARG A 257 -19.29 19.05 36.51
C ARG A 257 -18.80 19.90 35.32
N THR A 258 -18.01 20.92 35.63
CA THR A 258 -17.41 21.80 34.64
C THR A 258 -16.50 21.04 33.65
N GLN A 259 -15.65 20.13 34.12
CA GLN A 259 -14.78 19.29 33.25
C GLN A 259 -15.61 18.47 32.26
N TYR A 260 -16.68 17.84 32.72
CA TYR A 260 -17.57 17.07 31.86
C TYR A 260 -18.25 17.96 30.81
N LEU A 261 -18.82 19.11 31.21
CA LEU A 261 -19.53 20.02 30.32
C LEU A 261 -18.60 20.68 29.31
N LEU A 262 -17.37 21.03 29.69
CA LEU A 262 -16.38 21.64 28.79
C LEU A 262 -15.86 20.67 27.72
N LEU A 263 -15.97 19.35 27.95
CA LEU A 263 -15.50 18.37 26.97
C LEU A 263 -16.24 18.52 25.62
N PHE A 264 -17.55 18.72 25.65
CA PHE A 264 -18.38 18.82 24.43
C PHE A 264 -17.99 20.04 23.56
N PRO A 265 -17.97 21.28 24.05
CA PRO A 265 -17.61 22.41 23.21
C PRO A 265 -16.15 22.35 22.74
N ILE A 266 -15.23 21.81 23.54
CA ILE A 266 -13.83 21.66 23.14
C ILE A 266 -13.70 20.66 22.00
N VAL A 267 -14.31 19.48 22.11
CA VAL A 267 -14.32 18.49 21.02
C VAL A 267 -14.98 19.05 19.77
N ALA A 268 -16.10 19.79 19.94
CA ALA A 268 -16.78 20.44 18.81
C ALA A 268 -15.90 21.51 18.14
N VAL A 269 -15.17 22.32 18.91
CA VAL A 269 -14.23 23.32 18.37
C VAL A 269 -13.07 22.66 17.63
N ILE A 270 -12.48 21.60 18.19
CA ILE A 270 -11.39 20.85 17.52
C ILE A 270 -11.91 20.26 16.20
N PHE A 271 -13.09 19.65 16.21
CA PHE A 271 -13.72 19.10 15.01
C PHE A 271 -14.03 20.20 13.97
N LEU A 272 -14.50 21.37 14.42
CA LEU A 272 -14.76 22.51 13.54
C LEU A 272 -13.47 23.02 12.88
N ILE A 273 -12.37 23.13 13.63
CA ILE A 273 -11.07 23.55 13.10
C ILE A 273 -10.63 22.58 11.98
N GLU A 274 -10.74 21.27 12.19
CA GLU A 274 -10.38 20.28 11.18
C GLU A 274 -11.32 20.33 9.96
N THR A 275 -12.62 20.50 10.20
CA THR A 275 -13.59 20.66 9.11
C THR A 275 -13.31 21.91 8.26
N VAL A 276 -12.97 23.02 8.91
CA VAL A 276 -12.58 24.28 8.22
C VAL A 276 -11.29 24.06 7.44
N TRP A 277 -10.28 23.43 8.05
CA TRP A 277 -9.03 23.07 7.36
C TRP A 277 -9.33 22.26 6.10
N TRP A 278 -10.09 21.16 6.24
CA TRP A 278 -10.44 20.30 5.12
C TRP A 278 -11.21 21.03 4.03
N SER A 279 -12.27 21.77 4.39
CA SER A 279 -13.19 22.38 3.42
C SER A 279 -12.58 23.57 2.70
N LEU A 280 -11.81 24.42 3.40
CA LEU A 280 -11.32 25.68 2.86
C LEU A 280 -9.89 25.61 2.33
N ILE A 281 -9.10 24.64 2.78
CA ILE A 281 -7.68 24.57 2.47
C ILE A 281 -7.35 23.29 1.69
N ALA A 282 -7.68 22.12 2.24
CA ALA A 282 -7.30 20.86 1.63
C ALA A 282 -8.10 20.55 0.36
N LEU A 283 -9.43 20.66 0.40
CA LEU A 283 -10.31 20.34 -0.71
C LEU A 283 -10.09 21.21 -1.95
N PRO A 284 -9.93 22.56 -1.85
CA PRO A 284 -9.63 23.39 -3.01
C PRO A 284 -8.27 23.13 -3.64
N ALA A 285 -7.30 22.61 -2.86
CA ALA A 285 -5.99 22.23 -3.36
C ALA A 285 -5.94 20.79 -3.91
N TYR A 286 -7.04 20.04 -3.76
CA TYR A 286 -7.16 18.69 -4.28
C TYR A 286 -7.50 18.73 -5.77
N VAL A 287 -6.73 18.02 -6.57
CA VAL A 287 -7.03 17.80 -8.00
C VAL A 287 -7.72 16.45 -8.13
N ALA A 288 -8.97 16.49 -8.47
CA ALA A 288 -9.72 15.29 -8.82
C ALA A 288 -9.17 14.68 -10.12
N ALA A 289 -9.19 13.33 -10.22
CA ALA A 289 -8.93 12.66 -11.48
C ALA A 289 -9.96 13.11 -12.55
N PRO A 290 -9.60 13.18 -13.85
CA PRO A 290 -10.47 13.70 -14.91
C PRO A 290 -11.86 13.03 -15.00
N ASP A 291 -11.96 11.76 -14.60
CA ASP A 291 -13.20 10.96 -14.59
C ASP A 291 -13.85 10.91 -13.18
N ALA A 292 -13.52 11.86 -12.33
CA ALA A 292 -13.90 11.82 -10.94
C ALA A 292 -15.41 11.99 -10.75
N ALA A 293 -15.90 11.29 -9.75
CA ALA A 293 -17.24 11.41 -9.23
C ALA A 293 -17.57 12.85 -8.86
N ASN A 294 -18.79 13.26 -9.07
CA ASN A 294 -19.33 14.49 -8.49
C ASN A 294 -19.73 14.19 -7.04
N ALA A 295 -18.85 14.54 -6.09
CA ALA A 295 -19.05 14.25 -4.67
C ALA A 295 -20.35 14.84 -4.11
N VAL A 296 -20.79 16.00 -4.61
CA VAL A 296 -22.03 16.66 -4.17
C VAL A 296 -23.26 15.88 -4.63
N GLU A 297 -23.30 15.47 -5.89
CA GLU A 297 -24.40 14.65 -6.42
C GLU A 297 -24.43 13.27 -5.76
N GLN A 298 -23.27 12.65 -5.58
CA GLN A 298 -23.14 11.37 -4.88
C GLN A 298 -23.64 11.47 -3.42
N LEU A 299 -23.30 12.56 -2.72
CA LEU A 299 -23.79 12.80 -1.35
C LEU A 299 -25.32 12.97 -1.32
N LYS A 300 -25.90 13.66 -2.30
CA LYS A 300 -27.37 13.78 -2.41
C LYS A 300 -28.04 12.42 -2.57
N LEU A 301 -27.45 11.51 -3.36
CA LEU A 301 -27.96 10.15 -3.50
C LEU A 301 -27.90 9.37 -2.18
N ILE A 302 -26.77 9.45 -1.47
CA ILE A 302 -26.62 8.82 -0.15
C ILE A 302 -27.67 9.35 0.84
N LEU A 303 -27.84 10.67 0.92
CA LEU A 303 -28.80 11.30 1.83
C LEU A 303 -30.25 11.02 1.41
N GLY A 304 -30.52 10.90 0.11
CA GLY A 304 -31.84 10.55 -0.43
C GLY A 304 -32.25 9.11 -0.14
N ASN A 305 -31.28 8.20 -0.07
CA ASN A 305 -31.54 6.78 0.25
C ASN A 305 -30.37 6.16 1.05
N PRO A 306 -30.23 6.48 2.35
CA PRO A 306 -29.13 6.01 3.18
C PRO A 306 -29.14 4.49 3.39
N LEU A 307 -30.30 3.84 3.31
CA LEU A 307 -30.42 2.39 3.46
C LEU A 307 -29.81 1.67 2.26
N SER A 308 -30.04 2.13 1.03
CA SER A 308 -29.42 1.56 -0.16
C SER A 308 -27.90 1.73 -0.14
N PHE A 309 -27.40 2.87 0.35
CA PHE A 309 -25.96 3.05 0.53
C PHE A 309 -25.40 2.07 1.57
N LEU A 310 -26.07 1.86 2.68
CA LEU A 310 -25.64 0.90 3.68
C LEU A 310 -25.65 -0.54 3.12
N GLN A 311 -26.65 -0.90 2.32
CA GLN A 311 -26.68 -2.18 1.61
C GLN A 311 -25.50 -2.33 0.65
N LEU A 312 -25.16 -1.27 -0.11
CA LEU A 312 -24.00 -1.25 -0.99
C LEU A 312 -22.70 -1.48 -0.20
N VAL A 313 -22.52 -0.80 0.94
CA VAL A 313 -21.35 -0.99 1.81
C VAL A 313 -21.27 -2.44 2.31
N VAL A 314 -22.38 -3.04 2.73
CA VAL A 314 -22.40 -4.43 3.18
C VAL A 314 -22.05 -5.40 2.06
N LEU A 315 -22.61 -5.21 0.85
CA LEU A 315 -22.28 -6.02 -0.32
C LEU A 315 -20.82 -5.89 -0.70
N ASP A 316 -20.27 -4.68 -0.67
CA ASP A 316 -18.87 -4.41 -0.96
C ASP A 316 -17.94 -5.21 -0.03
N PHE A 317 -18.19 -5.16 1.30
CA PHE A 317 -17.40 -5.88 2.29
C PHE A 317 -17.53 -7.40 2.23
N PHE A 318 -18.70 -7.94 1.87
CA PHE A 318 -18.92 -9.38 1.96
C PHE A 318 -18.91 -10.12 0.62
N ALA A 319 -19.18 -9.44 -0.48
CA ALA A 319 -19.34 -10.07 -1.78
C ALA A 319 -18.37 -9.56 -2.85
N VAL A 320 -17.92 -8.29 -2.79
CA VAL A 320 -17.12 -7.70 -3.87
C VAL A 320 -15.64 -7.65 -3.48
N HIS A 321 -15.27 -6.82 -2.50
CA HIS A 321 -13.86 -6.53 -2.19
C HIS A 321 -13.38 -7.07 -0.82
N GLY A 322 -14.23 -7.74 -0.05
CA GLY A 322 -13.89 -8.13 1.32
C GLY A 322 -12.63 -8.97 1.46
N VAL A 323 -12.38 -9.89 0.52
CA VAL A 323 -11.16 -10.70 0.49
C VAL A 323 -9.94 -9.82 0.19
N GLU A 324 -10.06 -8.89 -0.75
CA GLU A 324 -9.01 -7.96 -1.10
C GLU A 324 -8.65 -7.05 0.09
N TYR A 325 -9.66 -6.44 0.73
CA TYR A 325 -9.46 -5.64 1.94
C TYR A 325 -8.79 -6.42 3.06
N PHE A 326 -9.16 -7.69 3.25
CA PHE A 326 -8.55 -8.55 4.25
C PHE A 326 -7.07 -8.83 3.91
N LEU A 327 -6.77 -9.20 2.67
CA LEU A 327 -5.40 -9.48 2.25
C LEU A 327 -4.52 -8.24 2.36
N GLU A 328 -4.98 -7.10 1.88
CA GLU A 328 -4.27 -5.83 1.94
C GLU A 328 -4.09 -5.30 3.38
N TRP A 329 -5.07 -5.54 4.25
CA TRP A 329 -4.94 -5.20 5.66
C TRP A 329 -3.85 -6.03 6.34
N VAL A 330 -3.80 -7.34 6.10
CA VAL A 330 -2.81 -8.22 6.73
C VAL A 330 -1.43 -7.98 6.14
N ALA A 331 -1.28 -8.14 4.81
CA ALA A 331 0.02 -8.08 4.17
C ALA A 331 -0.09 -7.71 2.68
N ILE A 332 0.64 -6.69 2.26
CA ILE A 332 0.75 -6.28 0.87
C ILE A 332 2.15 -5.72 0.63
N TYR A 333 2.72 -5.97 -0.55
CA TYR A 333 3.86 -5.23 -1.05
C TYR A 333 3.35 -4.14 -1.98
N ALA A 334 3.94 -2.95 -1.92
CA ALA A 334 3.63 -1.77 -2.71
C ALA A 334 2.55 -1.97 -3.79
N PHE A 335 1.33 -1.52 -3.55
CA PHE A 335 0.18 -1.60 -4.45
C PHE A 335 -0.18 -3.00 -5.01
N GLY A 336 0.33 -4.09 -4.42
CA GLY A 336 0.02 -5.45 -4.85
C GLY A 336 0.75 -5.96 -6.09
N TYR A 337 1.77 -5.24 -6.59
CA TYR A 337 2.54 -5.69 -7.76
C TYR A 337 3.26 -7.03 -7.54
N TRP A 338 3.70 -7.26 -6.32
CA TRP A 338 4.35 -8.49 -5.94
C TRP A 338 3.46 -9.32 -5.01
N PRO A 339 3.38 -10.61 -5.20
CA PRO A 339 2.62 -11.48 -4.31
C PRO A 339 3.32 -11.62 -2.96
N VAL A 340 2.53 -11.70 -1.90
CA VAL A 340 3.01 -12.04 -0.55
C VAL A 340 2.98 -13.55 -0.36
N PRO A 341 3.96 -14.16 0.33
CA PRO A 341 3.92 -15.59 0.65
C PRO A 341 2.63 -15.95 1.41
N THR A 342 1.85 -16.92 0.92
CA THR A 342 0.54 -17.29 1.49
C THR A 342 0.61 -17.67 2.97
N ALA A 343 1.71 -18.32 3.39
CA ALA A 343 1.94 -18.68 4.78
C ALA A 343 2.00 -17.47 5.73
N THR A 344 2.35 -16.28 5.21
CA THR A 344 2.32 -15.03 5.99
C THR A 344 0.93 -14.75 6.53
N TYR A 345 -0.10 -14.83 5.68
CA TYR A 345 -1.50 -14.58 6.07
C TYR A 345 -1.97 -15.58 7.12
N LEU A 346 -1.72 -16.87 6.88
CA LEU A 346 -2.17 -17.96 7.76
C LEU A 346 -1.53 -17.87 9.14
N LEU A 347 -0.21 -17.71 9.20
CA LEU A 347 0.53 -17.66 10.46
C LEU A 347 0.24 -16.37 11.22
N PHE A 348 0.12 -15.23 10.52
CA PHE A 348 -0.23 -13.97 11.17
C PHE A 348 -1.61 -14.05 11.81
N MET A 349 -2.62 -14.52 11.07
CA MET A 349 -3.98 -14.68 11.60
C MET A 349 -4.04 -15.69 12.73
N LEU A 350 -3.26 -16.77 12.66
CA LEU A 350 -3.16 -17.72 13.80
C LEU A 350 -2.59 -16.99 15.04
N GLY A 351 -1.55 -16.16 14.89
CA GLY A 351 -1.01 -15.34 15.97
C GLY A 351 -2.07 -14.40 16.57
N VAL A 352 -2.87 -13.72 15.73
CA VAL A 352 -3.98 -12.86 16.18
C VAL A 352 -5.02 -13.67 16.95
N LEU A 353 -5.46 -14.82 16.41
CA LEU A 353 -6.44 -15.68 17.06
C LEU A 353 -5.95 -16.19 18.41
N LEU A 354 -4.70 -16.64 18.50
CA LEU A 354 -4.09 -17.08 19.75
C LEU A 354 -4.03 -15.93 20.78
N ALA A 355 -3.75 -14.70 20.34
CA ALA A 355 -3.70 -13.53 21.22
C ALA A 355 -5.05 -13.20 21.88
N LEU A 356 -6.18 -13.55 21.25
CA LEU A 356 -7.52 -13.35 21.83
C LEU A 356 -7.76 -14.20 23.07
N PHE A 357 -7.05 -15.31 23.23
CA PHE A 357 -7.23 -16.29 24.32
C PHE A 357 -6.17 -16.19 25.41
N VAL A 358 -5.31 -15.17 25.39
CA VAL A 358 -4.35 -14.94 26.49
C VAL A 358 -5.08 -14.45 27.73
N VAL A 359 -5.10 -15.25 28.76
CA VAL A 359 -5.83 -14.99 30.00
C VAL A 359 -5.06 -14.13 31.02
N ASN A 360 -3.81 -13.79 30.72
CA ASN A 360 -2.96 -13.00 31.64
C ASN A 360 -3.27 -11.50 31.70
N ASP A 361 -4.29 -11.03 30.98
CA ASP A 361 -4.77 -9.67 31.13
C ASP A 361 -5.55 -9.52 32.43
N VAL A 362 -5.03 -8.69 33.31
CA VAL A 362 -5.47 -8.52 34.69
C VAL A 362 -6.93 -8.03 34.81
N GLU A 363 -7.43 -7.40 33.78
CA GLU A 363 -8.74 -6.76 33.79
C GLU A 363 -9.71 -7.38 32.76
N LYS A 364 -10.89 -7.81 33.26
CA LYS A 364 -11.95 -8.33 32.39
C LYS A 364 -12.62 -7.19 31.63
N ILE A 365 -12.87 -7.39 30.33
CA ILE A 365 -13.64 -6.47 29.51
C ILE A 365 -15.13 -6.54 29.88
N THR A 366 -15.75 -5.39 30.07
CA THR A 366 -17.19 -5.28 30.37
C THR A 366 -18.04 -5.42 29.12
N ARG A 367 -19.33 -5.79 29.28
CA ARG A 367 -20.29 -5.85 28.16
C ARG A 367 -20.44 -4.48 27.46
N LYS A 368 -20.42 -3.40 28.23
CA LYS A 368 -20.49 -2.02 27.72
C LYS A 368 -19.31 -1.71 26.81
N GLU A 369 -18.08 -2.04 27.22
CA GLU A 369 -16.87 -1.84 26.41
C GLU A 369 -16.92 -2.66 25.12
N ARG A 370 -17.32 -3.95 25.18
CA ARG A 370 -17.45 -4.79 23.99
C ARG A 370 -18.39 -4.18 22.95
N ILE A 371 -19.60 -3.80 23.39
CA ILE A 371 -20.61 -3.22 22.51
C ILE A 371 -20.11 -1.87 21.95
N SER A 372 -19.53 -1.01 22.78
CA SER A 372 -19.02 0.30 22.32
C SER A 372 -17.92 0.16 21.30
N LEU A 373 -16.94 -0.73 21.54
CA LEU A 373 -15.86 -1.01 20.60
C LEU A 373 -16.40 -1.54 19.27
N PHE A 374 -17.34 -2.49 19.31
CA PHE A 374 -17.92 -3.08 18.11
C PHE A 374 -18.75 -2.07 17.30
N VAL A 375 -19.57 -1.25 17.97
CA VAL A 375 -20.38 -0.21 17.30
C VAL A 375 -19.46 0.83 16.65
N VAL A 376 -18.43 1.30 17.36
CA VAL A 376 -17.48 2.27 16.80
C VAL A 376 -16.68 1.66 15.65
N PHE A 377 -16.34 0.37 15.70
CA PHE A 377 -15.74 -0.33 14.57
C PHE A 377 -16.64 -0.28 13.32
N LEU A 378 -17.92 -0.63 13.44
CA LEU A 378 -18.85 -0.58 12.30
C LEU A 378 -18.99 0.84 11.72
N LEU A 379 -19.12 1.85 12.59
CA LEU A 379 -19.17 3.25 12.15
C LEU A 379 -17.88 3.68 11.45
N ALA A 380 -16.72 3.23 11.94
CA ALA A 380 -15.44 3.54 11.32
C ALA A 380 -15.27 2.84 9.95
N CYS A 381 -15.80 1.62 9.77
CA CYS A 381 -15.85 0.97 8.47
C CYS A 381 -16.67 1.79 7.47
N VAL A 382 -17.88 2.22 7.83
CA VAL A 382 -18.73 3.06 6.97
C VAL A 382 -18.02 4.38 6.67
N MET A 383 -17.40 5.02 7.68
CA MET A 383 -16.69 6.28 7.51
C MET A 383 -15.42 6.15 6.67
N THR A 384 -14.80 4.97 6.62
CA THR A 384 -13.65 4.71 5.73
C THR A 384 -14.10 4.66 4.27
N VAL A 385 -15.22 4.03 4.00
CA VAL A 385 -15.74 3.83 2.64
C VAL A 385 -16.37 5.11 2.07
N THR A 386 -17.09 5.88 2.89
CA THR A 386 -17.90 7.02 2.43
C THR A 386 -17.09 8.07 1.66
N PRO A 387 -15.98 8.64 2.16
CA PRO A 387 -15.21 9.65 1.43
C PRO A 387 -14.67 9.14 0.10
N LEU A 388 -14.26 7.86 0.05
CA LEU A 388 -13.71 7.24 -1.15
C LEU A 388 -14.80 6.99 -2.20
N TYR A 389 -15.99 6.55 -1.77
CA TYR A 389 -17.14 6.44 -2.65
C TYR A 389 -17.54 7.80 -3.25
N LEU A 390 -17.47 8.87 -2.45
CA LEU A 390 -17.74 10.24 -2.92
C LEU A 390 -16.70 10.74 -3.94
N SER A 391 -15.43 10.34 -3.79
CA SER A 391 -14.30 10.92 -4.54
C SER A 391 -13.83 10.09 -5.73
N PHE A 392 -14.03 8.75 -5.69
CA PHE A 392 -13.46 7.83 -6.69
C PHE A 392 -14.51 7.02 -7.46
N SER A 393 -15.77 6.96 -6.99
CA SER A 393 -16.79 6.22 -7.71
C SER A 393 -17.66 7.13 -8.56
N PRO A 394 -18.05 6.76 -9.80
CA PRO A 394 -19.02 7.49 -10.58
C PRO A 394 -20.34 7.69 -9.83
N VAL A 395 -21.08 8.75 -10.14
CA VAL A 395 -22.36 9.04 -9.49
C VAL A 395 -23.36 7.90 -9.69
N GLY A 396 -23.89 7.36 -8.60
CA GLY A 396 -24.82 6.23 -8.64
C GLY A 396 -24.18 4.86 -8.91
N SER A 397 -22.85 4.75 -8.85
CA SER A 397 -22.13 3.47 -9.04
C SER A 397 -22.58 2.42 -8.04
N GLU A 398 -22.78 1.19 -8.53
CA GLU A 398 -23.03 0.00 -7.71
C GLU A 398 -21.74 -0.63 -7.17
N ILE A 399 -20.56 -0.08 -7.52
CA ILE A 399 -19.25 -0.55 -7.08
C ILE A 399 -18.52 0.61 -6.38
N ILE A 400 -17.99 0.32 -5.19
CA ILE A 400 -17.16 1.26 -4.43
C ILE A 400 -15.72 1.14 -4.92
N ARG A 401 -15.11 2.28 -5.28
CA ARG A 401 -13.72 2.34 -5.77
C ARG A 401 -12.82 3.09 -4.80
N GLY A 402 -11.51 2.78 -4.86
CA GLY A 402 -10.46 3.50 -4.13
C GLY A 402 -10.28 3.11 -2.67
N VAL A 403 -11.11 2.20 -2.14
CA VAL A 403 -10.92 1.66 -0.80
C VAL A 403 -9.79 0.63 -0.83
N GLN A 404 -8.90 0.70 0.15
CA GLN A 404 -7.77 -0.23 0.30
C GLN A 404 -7.75 -0.79 1.72
N GLY A 405 -7.38 -2.07 1.86
CA GLY A 405 -7.36 -2.76 3.15
C GLY A 405 -6.48 -2.09 4.21
N ARG A 406 -5.42 -1.41 3.79
CA ARG A 406 -4.53 -0.64 4.69
C ARG A 406 -5.24 0.45 5.50
N TYR A 407 -6.38 0.97 5.03
CA TYR A 407 -7.13 2.00 5.77
C TYR A 407 -7.80 1.47 7.02
N PHE A 408 -7.94 0.15 7.16
CA PHE A 408 -8.52 -0.51 8.32
C PHE A 408 -7.53 -0.80 9.44
N ILE A 409 -6.21 -0.61 9.23
CA ILE A 409 -5.16 -0.89 10.25
C ILE A 409 -5.47 -0.23 11.60
N PRO A 410 -5.78 1.08 11.70
CA PRO A 410 -6.00 1.73 12.98
C PRO A 410 -7.38 1.44 13.61
N ILE A 411 -8.33 0.85 12.85
CA ILE A 411 -9.71 0.60 13.34
C ILE A 411 -9.99 -0.88 13.63
N VAL A 412 -9.32 -1.81 12.97
CA VAL A 412 -9.46 -3.26 13.21
C VAL A 412 -9.18 -3.64 14.68
N PRO A 413 -8.28 -2.99 15.43
CA PRO A 413 -8.12 -3.23 16.86
C PRO A 413 -9.42 -3.11 17.66
N LEU A 414 -10.36 -2.25 17.28
CA LEU A 414 -11.68 -2.15 17.93
C LEU A 414 -12.44 -3.48 17.87
N LEU A 415 -12.45 -4.13 16.70
CA LEU A 415 -13.10 -5.42 16.51
C LEU A 415 -12.45 -6.51 17.39
N PHE A 416 -11.13 -6.67 17.26
CA PHE A 416 -10.42 -7.74 17.97
C PHE A 416 -10.40 -7.53 19.49
N LEU A 417 -10.28 -6.29 19.96
CA LEU A 417 -10.43 -5.98 21.39
C LEU A 417 -11.85 -6.25 21.88
N SER A 418 -12.88 -6.00 21.08
CA SER A 418 -14.27 -6.27 21.47
C SER A 418 -14.53 -7.76 21.74
N ILE A 419 -13.82 -8.66 21.05
CA ILE A 419 -13.94 -10.11 21.20
C ILE A 419 -12.80 -10.73 22.04
N SER A 420 -11.83 -9.94 22.50
CA SER A 420 -10.74 -10.44 23.32
C SER A 420 -11.21 -10.94 24.69
N GLY A 421 -10.46 -11.87 25.29
CA GLY A 421 -10.79 -12.44 26.61
C GLY A 421 -12.08 -13.27 26.64
N LEU A 422 -12.57 -13.75 25.49
CA LEU A 422 -13.61 -14.77 25.42
C LEU A 422 -12.97 -16.11 25.80
N THR A 423 -13.36 -16.67 26.93
CA THR A 423 -12.89 -18.00 27.36
C THR A 423 -13.75 -19.07 26.70
N LEU A 424 -13.17 -19.83 25.78
CA LEU A 424 -13.84 -20.99 25.14
C LEU A 424 -14.02 -22.18 26.10
N ALA A 425 -13.16 -22.32 27.12
CA ALA A 425 -13.27 -23.35 28.14
C ALA A 425 -12.54 -22.92 29.43
N ARG A 426 -13.07 -23.35 30.58
CA ARG A 426 -12.42 -23.17 31.89
C ARG A 426 -11.06 -23.90 31.89
N GLY A 427 -9.97 -23.15 32.03
CA GLY A 427 -8.64 -23.69 32.28
C GLY A 427 -7.63 -23.61 31.14
N TRP A 428 -8.00 -23.21 29.95
CA TRP A 428 -7.04 -23.03 28.86
C TRP A 428 -6.33 -21.67 28.99
N GLN A 429 -5.04 -21.71 29.32
CA GLN A 429 -4.16 -20.57 29.30
C GLN A 429 -3.16 -20.74 28.16
N ILE A 430 -3.23 -19.84 27.16
CA ILE A 430 -2.25 -19.82 26.08
C ILE A 430 -1.05 -19.00 26.54
N SER A 431 0.14 -19.59 26.48
CA SER A 431 1.38 -18.85 26.74
C SER A 431 1.68 -17.87 25.61
N ALA A 432 2.52 -16.86 25.87
CA ALA A 432 2.93 -15.89 24.87
C ALA A 432 3.80 -16.50 23.74
N LEU A 433 4.46 -17.63 23.98
CA LEU A 433 5.42 -18.21 23.04
C LEU A 433 4.81 -18.58 21.67
N PRO A 434 3.67 -19.34 21.59
CA PRO A 434 3.06 -19.63 20.29
C PRO A 434 2.67 -18.37 19.51
N ILE A 435 2.20 -17.34 20.20
CA ILE A 435 1.83 -16.05 19.59
C ILE A 435 3.06 -15.40 18.96
N MET A 436 4.15 -15.29 19.73
CA MET A 436 5.41 -14.71 19.26
C MET A 436 5.99 -15.52 18.09
N VAL A 437 5.93 -16.86 18.15
CA VAL A 437 6.45 -17.74 17.09
C VAL A 437 5.61 -17.56 15.82
N CYS A 438 4.30 -17.69 15.88
CA CYS A 438 3.45 -17.57 14.69
C CYS A 438 3.57 -16.18 14.05
N THR A 439 3.49 -15.12 14.84
CA THR A 439 3.63 -13.74 14.33
C THR A 439 5.05 -13.47 13.83
N GLY A 440 6.06 -13.89 14.57
CA GLY A 440 7.47 -13.69 14.20
C GLY A 440 7.81 -14.40 12.89
N VAL A 441 7.39 -15.67 12.72
CA VAL A 441 7.59 -16.41 11.46
C VAL A 441 6.82 -15.76 10.31
N ALA A 442 5.57 -15.32 10.52
CA ALA A 442 4.82 -14.60 9.50
C ALA A 442 5.54 -13.34 9.02
N LEU A 443 6.07 -12.55 9.95
CA LEU A 443 6.81 -11.33 9.64
C LEU A 443 8.16 -11.61 8.98
N LEU A 444 8.85 -12.67 9.35
CA LEU A 444 10.09 -13.11 8.68
C LEU A 444 9.82 -13.59 7.25
N LEU A 445 8.73 -14.32 7.03
CA LEU A 445 8.31 -14.70 5.67
C LEU A 445 7.94 -13.48 4.83
N TYR A 446 7.24 -12.52 5.42
CA TYR A 446 6.90 -11.27 4.76
C TYR A 446 8.16 -10.47 4.38
N THR A 447 9.04 -10.19 5.32
CA THR A 447 10.25 -9.41 5.05
C THR A 447 11.23 -10.15 4.15
N GLY A 448 11.35 -11.47 4.28
CA GLY A 448 12.12 -12.31 3.37
C GLY A 448 11.57 -12.30 1.95
N GLY A 449 10.24 -12.41 1.81
CA GLY A 449 9.56 -12.29 0.52
C GLY A 449 9.76 -10.91 -0.12
N LEU A 450 9.74 -9.84 0.68
CA LEU A 450 10.04 -8.47 0.21
C LEU A 450 11.48 -8.40 -0.36
N VAL A 451 12.46 -8.87 0.40
CA VAL A 451 13.86 -8.88 -0.06
C VAL A 451 14.01 -9.70 -1.34
N LEU A 452 13.42 -10.88 -1.41
CA LEU A 452 13.45 -11.71 -2.62
C LEU A 452 12.82 -10.98 -3.81
N SER A 453 11.65 -10.35 -3.62
CA SER A 453 10.93 -9.69 -4.71
C SER A 453 11.67 -8.49 -5.28
N TYR A 454 12.34 -7.70 -4.43
CA TYR A 454 12.98 -6.44 -4.86
C TYR A 454 14.48 -6.54 -5.13
N HIS A 455 15.18 -7.54 -4.57
CA HIS A 455 16.65 -7.63 -4.69
C HIS A 455 17.14 -8.89 -5.38
N VAL A 456 16.26 -9.84 -5.69
CA VAL A 456 16.63 -11.06 -6.39
C VAL A 456 15.86 -11.14 -7.71
N PRO A 457 16.53 -11.19 -8.86
CA PRO A 457 15.84 -11.38 -10.13
C PRO A 457 14.93 -12.62 -10.06
N CYS A 458 13.65 -12.44 -10.41
CA CYS A 458 12.61 -13.46 -10.29
C CYS A 458 12.40 -14.02 -8.86
N GLY A 459 12.80 -13.27 -7.84
CA GLY A 459 12.80 -13.76 -6.45
C GLY A 459 11.41 -14.20 -5.94
N SER A 460 10.32 -13.58 -6.40
CA SER A 460 8.95 -13.97 -6.04
C SER A 460 8.61 -15.41 -6.44
N THR A 461 9.25 -15.97 -7.45
CA THR A 461 8.99 -17.33 -7.91
C THR A 461 9.48 -18.41 -6.93
N TYR A 462 10.42 -18.08 -6.04
CA TYR A 462 10.90 -19.03 -5.01
C TYR A 462 9.81 -19.48 -4.03
N TYR A 463 8.79 -18.67 -3.83
CA TYR A 463 7.67 -19.01 -2.94
C TYR A 463 6.33 -19.20 -3.65
N ARG A 464 6.23 -18.86 -4.97
CA ARG A 464 5.01 -19.10 -5.76
C ARG A 464 5.04 -20.36 -6.60
N LEU A 465 6.22 -20.90 -6.90
CA LEU A 465 6.42 -22.00 -7.85
C LEU A 465 5.88 -21.68 -9.26
N ASP A 466 5.88 -20.42 -9.64
CA ASP A 466 5.39 -19.89 -10.90
C ASP A 466 6.55 -19.56 -11.85
N LEU A 467 6.30 -19.40 -13.15
CA LEU A 467 7.33 -18.90 -14.06
C LEU A 467 7.72 -17.48 -13.70
N CYS A 468 8.99 -17.16 -13.90
CA CYS A 468 9.44 -15.77 -13.86
C CYS A 468 8.97 -15.05 -15.12
N TYR A 469 7.93 -14.25 -15.02
CA TYR A 469 7.42 -13.44 -16.11
C TYR A 469 8.08 -12.07 -16.16
N GLN A 470 8.64 -11.73 -17.32
CA GLN A 470 9.26 -10.45 -17.62
C GLN A 470 8.82 -9.97 -19.02
N PRO A 471 8.75 -8.66 -19.32
CA PRO A 471 8.76 -7.56 -18.38
C PRO A 471 7.53 -7.56 -17.47
N VAL A 472 7.63 -6.94 -16.30
CA VAL A 472 6.49 -6.79 -15.40
C VAL A 472 5.81 -5.45 -15.70
N TYR A 473 4.52 -5.50 -16.03
CA TYR A 473 3.72 -4.29 -16.30
C TYR A 473 3.00 -3.83 -15.03
N LYS A 474 3.00 -2.53 -14.82
CA LYS A 474 2.41 -1.90 -13.64
C LYS A 474 0.88 -2.04 -13.60
N ASN A 475 0.23 -1.95 -14.76
CA ASN A 475 -1.21 -2.08 -14.88
C ASN A 475 -1.53 -3.39 -15.59
N TRP A 476 -2.35 -4.23 -14.96
CA TRP A 476 -2.85 -5.47 -15.55
C TRP A 476 -3.89 -5.23 -16.66
N ALA A 477 -4.47 -4.02 -16.71
CA ALA A 477 -5.27 -3.59 -17.83
C ALA A 477 -4.35 -2.88 -18.83
N PRO A 478 -4.24 -3.37 -20.08
CA PRO A 478 -3.58 -2.60 -21.12
C PRO A 478 -4.27 -1.24 -21.25
N ASP A 479 -3.48 -0.19 -21.50
CA ASP A 479 -4.06 1.03 -22.05
C ASP A 479 -4.92 0.59 -23.24
N ASP A 480 -6.16 1.11 -23.39
CA ASP A 480 -7.14 0.70 -24.44
C ASP A 480 -6.65 0.98 -25.88
N ARG A 481 -5.36 0.80 -26.12
CA ARG A 481 -4.70 1.00 -27.40
C ARG A 481 -4.24 -0.32 -27.96
N TYR A 482 -4.69 -0.55 -29.18
CA TYR A 482 -4.46 -1.78 -29.90
C TYR A 482 -3.81 -1.47 -31.26
N SER A 483 -3.09 -2.44 -31.78
CA SER A 483 -2.63 -2.41 -33.17
C SER A 483 -3.81 -2.24 -34.14
N SER A 484 -3.53 -1.86 -35.35
CA SER A 484 -4.44 -2.23 -36.46
C SER A 484 -4.64 -3.74 -36.45
N PRO A 485 -5.81 -4.24 -36.92
CA PRO A 485 -6.05 -5.67 -36.97
C PRO A 485 -4.95 -6.40 -37.77
N ILE A 486 -4.42 -7.49 -37.22
CA ILE A 486 -3.40 -8.30 -37.88
C ILE A 486 -4.00 -8.93 -39.12
N SER A 487 -3.37 -8.71 -40.29
CA SER A 487 -3.80 -9.12 -41.59
C SER A 487 -2.61 -9.37 -42.53
N GLN A 488 -2.84 -9.71 -43.80
CA GLN A 488 -1.75 -9.76 -44.77
C GLN A 488 -1.00 -8.43 -44.95
N GLN A 489 -1.68 -7.31 -44.64
CA GLN A 489 -1.12 -5.95 -44.72
C GLN A 489 -0.50 -5.44 -43.41
N MET A 490 -0.72 -6.16 -42.32
CA MET A 490 -0.24 -5.76 -40.98
C MET A 490 0.46 -6.90 -40.29
N THR A 491 1.78 -6.79 -40.20
CA THR A 491 2.66 -7.74 -39.52
C THR A 491 3.40 -7.02 -38.40
N LEU A 492 3.42 -7.62 -37.19
CA LEU A 492 4.18 -7.14 -36.06
C LEU A 492 5.42 -8.00 -35.85
N LYS A 493 6.56 -7.35 -35.57
CA LYS A 493 7.79 -8.00 -35.13
C LYS A 493 8.34 -7.30 -33.90
N GLN A 494 8.41 -8.03 -32.78
CA GLN A 494 8.97 -7.52 -31.54
C GLN A 494 10.30 -8.18 -31.25
N GLU A 495 11.34 -7.38 -31.06
CA GLU A 495 12.61 -7.84 -30.49
C GLU A 495 12.45 -8.16 -29.01
N ILE A 496 12.94 -9.31 -28.58
CA ILE A 496 12.89 -9.78 -27.20
C ILE A 496 14.28 -10.19 -26.77
N VAL A 497 14.79 -9.57 -25.70
CA VAL A 497 16.05 -9.92 -25.05
C VAL A 497 15.73 -10.35 -23.61
N PRO A 498 15.62 -11.65 -23.31
CA PRO A 498 15.31 -12.14 -21.98
C PRO A 498 16.43 -11.80 -20.98
N GLU A 499 16.06 -11.44 -19.76
CA GLU A 499 16.98 -11.23 -18.63
C GLU A 499 17.24 -12.53 -17.85
N CYS A 500 16.54 -13.63 -18.18
CA CYS A 500 16.63 -14.90 -17.47
C CYS A 500 16.93 -16.05 -18.43
N ASN A 501 17.59 -17.08 -17.90
CA ASN A 501 17.83 -18.34 -18.60
C ASN A 501 16.64 -19.30 -18.47
N ASN A 502 16.56 -20.28 -19.37
CA ASN A 502 15.51 -21.29 -19.45
C ASN A 502 14.13 -20.68 -19.76
N MET A 503 14.09 -19.73 -20.69
CA MET A 503 12.84 -19.23 -21.26
C MET A 503 12.05 -20.39 -21.87
N THR A 504 10.80 -20.56 -21.49
CA THR A 504 9.96 -21.70 -21.88
C THR A 504 8.55 -21.33 -22.28
N GLN A 505 8.17 -20.09 -22.07
CA GLN A 505 6.86 -19.58 -22.42
C GLN A 505 6.96 -18.15 -22.94
N LEU A 506 6.12 -17.82 -23.90
CA LEU A 506 5.86 -16.45 -24.29
C LEU A 506 4.36 -16.19 -24.23
N ARG A 507 3.95 -15.00 -23.83
CA ARG A 507 2.55 -14.58 -23.83
C ARG A 507 2.40 -13.16 -24.31
N VAL A 508 1.29 -12.91 -25.03
CA VAL A 508 0.96 -11.61 -25.64
C VAL A 508 -0.47 -11.25 -25.24
N TRP A 509 -0.73 -9.99 -24.99
CA TRP A 509 -2.09 -9.53 -24.74
C TRP A 509 -2.80 -9.28 -26.06
N VAL A 510 -3.85 -10.05 -26.30
CA VAL A 510 -4.61 -10.03 -27.54
C VAL A 510 -6.05 -9.63 -27.31
N ASN A 511 -6.68 -9.07 -28.34
CA ASN A 511 -8.12 -8.82 -28.36
C ASN A 511 -8.69 -9.35 -29.69
N ALA A 512 -9.43 -10.45 -29.62
CA ALA A 512 -10.08 -11.06 -30.73
C ALA A 512 -11.54 -10.58 -30.93
N SER A 513 -11.94 -9.49 -30.26
CA SER A 513 -13.30 -8.94 -30.41
C SER A 513 -13.54 -8.47 -31.84
N GLY A 514 -14.55 -9.05 -32.51
CA GLY A 514 -14.91 -8.74 -33.90
C GLY A 514 -14.06 -9.42 -34.96
N ALA A 515 -13.09 -10.24 -34.58
CA ALA A 515 -12.33 -11.07 -35.54
C ALA A 515 -13.19 -12.20 -36.12
N ASP A 516 -12.89 -12.60 -37.36
CA ASP A 516 -13.49 -13.82 -37.92
C ASP A 516 -12.88 -15.03 -37.20
N SER A 517 -13.72 -15.81 -36.52
CA SER A 517 -13.32 -16.93 -35.68
C SER A 517 -12.49 -18.00 -36.41
N SER A 518 -12.65 -18.12 -37.74
CA SER A 518 -11.92 -19.08 -38.56
C SER A 518 -10.53 -18.59 -39.01
N THR A 519 -10.23 -17.30 -38.84
CA THR A 519 -8.99 -16.71 -39.34
C THR A 519 -7.78 -17.20 -38.55
N PRO A 520 -6.75 -17.79 -39.21
CA PRO A 520 -5.54 -18.19 -38.52
C PRO A 520 -4.65 -16.98 -38.19
N VAL A 521 -4.16 -16.93 -36.95
CA VAL A 521 -3.12 -16.01 -36.52
C VAL A 521 -1.89 -16.84 -36.15
N ARG A 522 -0.75 -16.52 -36.73
CA ARG A 522 0.50 -17.24 -36.55
C ARG A 522 1.43 -16.44 -35.63
N PHE A 523 1.93 -17.09 -34.59
CA PHE A 523 2.92 -16.58 -33.65
C PHE A 523 4.22 -17.37 -33.84
N THR A 524 5.29 -16.70 -34.23
CA THR A 524 6.60 -17.33 -34.46
C THR A 524 7.65 -16.67 -33.60
N LEU A 525 8.42 -17.46 -32.84
CA LEU A 525 9.58 -17.03 -32.09
C LEU A 525 10.85 -17.57 -32.74
N HIS A 526 11.68 -16.69 -33.25
CA HIS A 526 12.90 -17.02 -34.01
C HIS A 526 14.15 -16.48 -33.30
N ASP A 527 15.20 -17.28 -33.26
CA ASP A 527 16.54 -16.88 -32.86
C ASP A 527 17.35 -16.49 -34.11
N PRO A 528 17.58 -15.20 -34.34
CA PRO A 528 18.26 -14.77 -35.57
C PRO A 528 19.77 -15.08 -35.58
N HIS A 529 20.39 -15.36 -34.41
CA HIS A 529 21.81 -15.72 -34.34
C HIS A 529 22.07 -17.16 -34.73
N LEU A 530 21.14 -18.06 -34.39
CA LEU A 530 21.26 -19.48 -34.72
C LEU A 530 20.42 -19.89 -35.93
N ASP A 531 19.73 -18.93 -36.54
CA ASP A 531 18.76 -19.15 -37.61
C ASP A 531 17.80 -20.31 -37.30
N ARG A 532 17.25 -20.28 -36.06
CA ARG A 532 16.43 -21.35 -35.51
C ARG A 532 15.09 -20.82 -35.02
N THR A 533 14.01 -21.45 -35.42
CA THR A 533 12.69 -21.22 -34.88
C THR A 533 12.52 -22.01 -33.56
N LEU A 534 12.27 -21.32 -32.45
CA LEU A 534 12.03 -21.93 -31.16
C LEU A 534 10.58 -22.38 -31.01
N ALA A 535 9.66 -21.57 -31.52
CA ALA A 535 8.24 -21.85 -31.47
C ALA A 535 7.54 -21.29 -32.72
N ASP A 536 6.60 -22.05 -33.25
CA ASP A 536 5.77 -21.66 -34.40
C ASP A 536 4.38 -22.26 -34.18
N GLU A 537 3.42 -21.39 -33.91
CA GLU A 537 2.05 -21.80 -33.57
C GLU A 537 1.05 -20.99 -34.37
N SER A 538 0.09 -21.68 -34.96
CA SER A 538 -1.03 -21.10 -35.70
C SER A 538 -2.32 -21.40 -34.97
N VAL A 539 -3.05 -20.37 -34.60
CA VAL A 539 -4.25 -20.44 -33.75
C VAL A 539 -5.40 -19.73 -34.46
N SER A 540 -6.59 -20.33 -34.44
CA SER A 540 -7.80 -19.67 -34.93
C SER A 540 -8.17 -18.47 -34.05
N ALA A 541 -8.59 -17.37 -34.64
CA ALA A 541 -8.99 -16.17 -33.88
C ALA A 541 -10.12 -16.46 -32.88
N GLY A 542 -10.96 -17.46 -33.13
CA GLY A 542 -12.01 -17.90 -32.21
C GLY A 542 -11.49 -18.56 -30.93
N ASP A 543 -10.25 -19.05 -30.91
CA ASP A 543 -9.59 -19.64 -29.74
C ASP A 543 -8.75 -18.62 -28.96
N LEU A 544 -8.63 -17.39 -29.46
CA LEU A 544 -7.91 -16.31 -28.81
C LEU A 544 -8.82 -15.53 -27.85
N PRO A 545 -8.29 -15.03 -26.74
CA PRO A 545 -9.10 -14.30 -25.77
C PRO A 545 -9.60 -12.95 -26.30
N VAL A 546 -10.79 -12.56 -25.83
CA VAL A 546 -11.34 -11.21 -26.03
C VAL A 546 -10.83 -10.33 -24.89
N GLY A 547 -9.66 -9.70 -25.08
CA GLY A 547 -9.00 -8.89 -24.06
C GLY A 547 -8.32 -9.75 -22.97
N GLY A 548 -7.22 -10.43 -23.32
CA GLY A 548 -6.52 -11.31 -22.39
C GLY A 548 -5.17 -11.82 -22.88
N TRP A 549 -4.48 -12.51 -21.97
CA TRP A 549 -3.22 -13.16 -22.29
C TRP A 549 -3.43 -14.41 -23.14
N TYR A 550 -2.83 -14.44 -24.31
CA TYR A 550 -2.58 -15.67 -25.05
C TYR A 550 -1.15 -16.11 -24.78
N ALA A 551 -0.97 -17.34 -24.31
CA ALA A 551 0.32 -17.88 -23.90
C ALA A 551 0.58 -19.21 -24.61
N TRP A 552 1.80 -19.40 -25.12
CA TRP A 552 2.26 -20.66 -25.69
C TRP A 552 3.58 -21.09 -25.08
N ASN A 553 3.75 -22.40 -24.98
CA ASN A 553 4.90 -23.03 -24.36
C ASN A 553 5.81 -23.64 -25.42
N PHE A 554 7.11 -23.63 -25.15
CA PHE A 554 8.13 -24.29 -25.96
C PHE A 554 9.19 -24.93 -25.04
N PRO A 555 10.03 -25.83 -25.57
CA PRO A 555 11.12 -26.41 -24.78
C PRO A 555 11.99 -25.33 -24.16
N PRO A 556 12.44 -25.52 -22.91
CA PRO A 556 13.26 -24.52 -22.24
C PRO A 556 14.52 -24.18 -23.03
N GLU A 557 14.75 -22.90 -23.27
CA GLU A 557 15.98 -22.39 -23.91
C GLU A 557 17.02 -22.08 -22.82
N PRO A 558 18.04 -22.95 -22.64
CA PRO A 558 18.91 -22.91 -21.45
C PRO A 558 19.71 -21.62 -21.29
N ALA A 559 20.13 -21.01 -22.40
CA ALA A 559 20.98 -19.82 -22.43
C ALA A 559 20.26 -18.64 -23.07
N SER A 560 19.02 -18.37 -22.65
CA SER A 560 18.20 -17.32 -23.23
C SER A 560 18.56 -15.90 -22.76
N SER A 561 19.21 -15.75 -21.60
CA SER A 561 19.56 -14.46 -21.03
C SER A 561 20.53 -13.67 -21.95
N GLY A 562 20.17 -12.42 -22.24
CA GLY A 562 20.97 -11.52 -23.08
C GLY A 562 20.98 -11.84 -24.58
N ARG A 563 20.24 -12.86 -25.03
CA ARG A 563 20.11 -13.19 -26.46
C ARG A 563 18.92 -12.49 -27.07
N LEU A 564 19.10 -12.06 -28.32
CA LEU A 564 18.01 -11.46 -29.11
C LEU A 564 17.14 -12.57 -29.73
N TYR A 565 15.85 -12.46 -29.54
CA TYR A 565 14.82 -13.26 -30.23
C TYR A 565 13.86 -12.33 -30.96
N MET A 566 13.26 -12.82 -32.04
CA MET A 566 12.27 -12.08 -32.83
C MET A 566 10.93 -12.78 -32.71
N LEU A 567 9.97 -12.13 -32.04
CA LEU A 567 8.56 -12.53 -32.09
C LEU A 567 7.93 -11.92 -33.32
N THR A 568 7.30 -12.76 -34.17
CA THR A 568 6.51 -12.31 -35.31
C THR A 568 5.06 -12.70 -35.10
N VAL A 569 4.13 -11.76 -35.30
CA VAL A 569 2.68 -12.00 -35.32
C VAL A 569 2.15 -11.62 -36.70
N GLN A 570 1.53 -12.55 -37.36
CA GLN A 570 1.02 -12.39 -38.72
C GLN A 570 -0.27 -13.18 -38.96
N SER A 571 -1.05 -12.80 -39.97
CA SER A 571 -2.26 -13.53 -40.39
C SER A 571 -2.39 -13.54 -41.90
N GLU A 572 -2.99 -14.58 -42.44
CA GLU A 572 -3.34 -14.69 -43.84
C GLU A 572 -4.67 -14.00 -44.20
N ASN A 573 -5.29 -13.31 -43.22
CA ASN A 573 -6.54 -12.62 -43.42
C ASN A 573 -6.39 -11.48 -44.43
N GLN A 574 -7.23 -11.47 -45.46
CA GLN A 574 -7.27 -10.41 -46.47
C GLN A 574 -8.14 -9.23 -46.02
N ASP A 575 -9.13 -9.48 -45.15
CA ASP A 575 -10.00 -8.44 -44.61
C ASP A 575 -9.41 -7.84 -43.35
N ALA A 576 -8.72 -6.71 -43.50
CA ALA A 576 -8.11 -5.98 -42.41
C ALA A 576 -9.11 -5.50 -41.33
N SER A 577 -10.42 -5.46 -41.59
CA SER A 577 -11.42 -5.03 -40.62
C SER A 577 -11.83 -6.12 -39.63
N ARG A 578 -11.50 -7.37 -39.89
CA ARG A 578 -11.87 -8.56 -39.11
C ARG A 578 -10.68 -9.34 -38.53
N GLY A 579 -9.56 -8.68 -38.36
CA GLY A 579 -8.37 -9.27 -37.79
C GLY A 579 -8.36 -9.19 -36.27
N VAL A 580 -7.40 -9.90 -35.64
CA VAL A 580 -7.10 -9.82 -34.21
C VAL A 580 -6.24 -8.61 -33.94
N ASN A 581 -6.50 -7.91 -32.85
CA ASN A 581 -5.69 -6.78 -32.39
C ASN A 581 -4.71 -7.20 -31.28
N ILE A 582 -3.51 -6.66 -31.31
CA ILE A 582 -2.49 -6.82 -30.26
C ILE A 582 -2.43 -5.53 -29.46
N SER A 583 -2.39 -5.63 -28.14
CA SER A 583 -2.31 -4.46 -27.27
C SER A 583 -0.93 -3.83 -27.27
N TYR A 584 -0.88 -2.49 -27.24
CA TYR A 584 0.34 -1.69 -27.19
C TYR A 584 0.61 -1.14 -25.81
N SER A 585 1.89 -1.11 -25.42
CA SER A 585 2.40 -0.30 -24.31
C SER A 585 2.92 1.02 -24.88
N LEU A 586 2.25 2.12 -24.54
CA LEU A 586 2.67 3.46 -24.99
C LEU A 586 3.81 4.03 -24.15
N ARG A 587 4.15 3.36 -23.07
CA ARG A 587 5.30 3.71 -22.24
C ARG A 587 6.39 2.70 -22.58
N PRO A 588 7.61 3.14 -22.87
CA PRO A 588 8.74 2.25 -23.10
C PRO A 588 9.11 1.56 -21.78
N GLU A 589 8.27 0.61 -21.34
CA GLU A 589 8.55 -0.24 -20.17
C GLU A 589 9.57 -1.32 -20.53
N TYR A 590 9.72 -1.58 -21.83
CA TYR A 590 10.69 -2.51 -22.36
C TYR A 590 11.70 -1.76 -23.22
N THR A 591 12.96 -1.68 -22.77
CA THR A 591 14.02 -0.90 -23.41
C THR A 591 15.05 -1.75 -24.15
N ALA A 592 15.00 -3.08 -23.98
CA ALA A 592 16.00 -3.99 -24.52
C ALA A 592 15.76 -4.41 -25.99
N GLY A 593 14.63 -4.01 -26.58
CA GLY A 593 14.29 -4.33 -27.97
C GLY A 593 13.34 -3.32 -28.60
N LYS A 594 13.00 -3.50 -29.86
CA LYS A 594 12.13 -2.61 -30.65
C LYS A 594 10.97 -3.37 -31.27
N LEU A 595 9.84 -2.68 -31.42
CA LEU A 595 8.72 -3.15 -32.24
C LEU A 595 8.88 -2.63 -33.69
N PHE A 596 8.55 -3.48 -34.63
CA PHE A 596 8.46 -3.15 -36.04
C PHE A 596 7.05 -3.44 -36.56
N GLU A 597 6.44 -2.46 -37.21
CA GLU A 597 5.19 -2.59 -37.94
C GLU A 597 5.50 -2.61 -39.43
N ASN A 598 5.16 -3.71 -40.08
CA ASN A 598 5.46 -3.90 -41.52
C ASN A 598 6.94 -3.66 -41.90
N GLY A 599 7.84 -3.93 -40.95
CA GLY A 599 9.29 -3.73 -41.11
C GLY A 599 9.83 -2.38 -40.73
N GLU A 600 8.98 -1.41 -40.42
CA GLU A 600 9.39 -0.08 -39.94
C GLU A 600 9.39 -0.01 -38.41
N PRO A 601 10.45 0.50 -37.77
CA PRO A 601 10.52 0.61 -36.31
C PRO A 601 9.57 1.68 -35.78
N VAL A 602 8.88 1.38 -34.67
CA VAL A 602 7.97 2.30 -33.98
C VAL A 602 8.46 2.60 -32.56
N SER A 603 7.89 3.64 -31.93
CA SER A 603 8.33 4.15 -30.63
C SER A 603 7.62 3.52 -29.42
N HIS A 604 6.83 2.48 -29.63
CA HIS A 604 6.08 1.74 -28.63
C HIS A 604 6.33 0.25 -28.77
N ASP A 605 5.91 -0.57 -27.83
CA ASP A 605 6.04 -2.01 -27.82
C ASP A 605 4.67 -2.69 -27.78
N ILE A 606 4.58 -3.95 -28.16
CA ILE A 606 3.41 -4.77 -27.83
C ILE A 606 3.45 -5.14 -26.35
N ILE A 607 2.29 -5.40 -25.74
CA ILE A 607 2.23 -5.95 -24.39
C ILE A 607 2.48 -7.45 -24.47
N PHE A 608 3.66 -7.87 -24.02
CA PHE A 608 4.11 -9.27 -24.01
C PHE A 608 4.84 -9.59 -22.72
N GLN A 609 4.93 -10.87 -22.39
CA GLN A 609 5.81 -11.36 -21.31
C GLN A 609 6.45 -12.68 -21.74
N TYR A 610 7.72 -12.84 -21.43
CA TYR A 610 8.38 -14.15 -21.49
C TYR A 610 8.46 -14.76 -20.08
N GLY A 611 8.30 -16.08 -20.00
CA GLY A 611 8.36 -16.85 -18.76
C GLY A 611 9.57 -17.78 -18.72
N CYS A 612 10.37 -17.69 -17.66
CA CYS A 612 11.55 -18.53 -17.46
C CYS A 612 11.37 -19.52 -16.30
N LEU A 613 11.92 -20.71 -16.43
CA LEU A 613 12.00 -21.69 -15.35
C LEU A 613 13.07 -21.27 -14.33
N THR A 614 12.67 -21.19 -13.06
CA THR A 614 13.62 -20.96 -11.96
C THR A 614 14.18 -22.28 -11.41
N GLY A 615 15.27 -22.20 -10.62
CA GLY A 615 15.98 -23.39 -10.11
C GLY A 615 15.09 -24.36 -9.32
N LEU A 616 14.14 -23.88 -8.53
CA LEU A 616 13.18 -24.71 -7.79
C LEU A 616 12.20 -25.45 -8.70
N GLN A 617 11.77 -24.84 -9.78
CA GLN A 617 10.85 -25.46 -10.73
C GLN A 617 11.51 -26.54 -11.56
N LYS A 618 12.82 -26.43 -11.84
CA LYS A 618 13.60 -27.51 -12.43
C LYS A 618 13.56 -28.77 -11.58
N ILE A 619 13.62 -28.59 -10.23
CA ILE A 619 13.57 -29.72 -9.29
C ILE A 619 12.17 -30.31 -9.20
N VAL A 620 11.13 -29.44 -9.14
CA VAL A 620 9.72 -29.87 -8.93
C VAL A 620 9.09 -30.44 -10.21
N ARG A 621 9.44 -29.93 -11.40
CA ARG A 621 8.90 -30.41 -12.67
C ARG A 621 9.70 -31.55 -13.29
N GLY A 622 10.64 -32.14 -12.53
CA GLY A 622 11.41 -33.32 -12.95
C GLY A 622 12.23 -33.00 -14.19
N GLY A 623 13.31 -32.27 -14.02
CA GLY A 623 14.26 -32.09 -15.10
C GLY A 623 14.78 -33.44 -15.54
N SER A 624 14.29 -33.93 -16.65
CA SER A 624 14.99 -34.92 -17.47
C SER A 624 15.90 -34.17 -18.43
#